data_02cb7f89256da01686604198f1e820b9
#
_entry.id   02cb7f89256da01686604198f1e820b9
#
_cell.length_a   1.000
_cell.length_b   1.000
_cell.length_c   1.000
_cell.angle_alpha   90.00
_cell.angle_beta   90.00
_cell.angle_gamma   90.00
#
_symmetry.space_group_name_H-M   'P 1'
#
loop_
_entity.id
_entity.type
_entity.pdbx_description
1 polymer ?
#
loop_
_entity_poly.entity_id
_entity_poly.type
_entity_poly.pdbx_seq_one_letter_code
_entity_poly.pdbx_strand_id
1 'polypeptide(L)'
;ELRKLTDPSRIFRVPDYSGATREERTERIQQIIGIASQNGYDSVFAGYGFMAEDEEMVRALEDAGLCFIGPGSRTQRGAGRKDEAKRTALEVGVSVIPGCDNVTSLTLLAGYPNESALVKLCKKEGLDVKDGFLSDATVPLEDKAEAVLQASYGKGIDLFSIEELTVEIRNQVAKMAADYPASRI
;
A
#
# COMPACT_ATOMS: atom_id res chain seq x y z
N GLU A 1 -20.29 -21.74 14.64
CA GLU A 1 -21.15 -22.55 13.75
C GLU A 1 -20.32 -23.60 12.99
N LEU A 2 -19.24 -23.24 12.29
CA LEU A 2 -18.36 -24.18 11.58
C LEU A 2 -17.81 -25.30 12.47
N ARG A 3 -17.55 -25.02 13.76
CA ARG A 3 -17.11 -26.03 14.76
C ARG A 3 -18.09 -27.19 14.95
N LYS A 4 -19.36 -27.01 14.58
CA LYS A 4 -20.39 -28.06 14.65
C LYS A 4 -20.40 -28.96 13.42
N LEU A 5 -19.79 -28.49 12.32
CA LEU A 5 -19.79 -29.15 11.02
C LEU A 5 -18.47 -29.84 10.70
N THR A 6 -17.42 -29.58 11.47
CA THR A 6 -16.07 -30.05 11.21
C THR A 6 -15.57 -30.98 12.32
N ASP A 7 -14.80 -31.98 11.94
CA ASP A 7 -14.08 -32.85 12.89
C ASP A 7 -13.18 -31.96 13.78
N PRO A 8 -13.28 -32.04 15.10
CA PRO A 8 -12.46 -31.28 16.03
C PRO A 8 -10.95 -31.41 15.79
N SER A 9 -10.47 -32.53 15.25
CA SER A 9 -9.06 -32.72 14.87
C SER A 9 -8.58 -31.80 13.75
N ARG A 10 -9.51 -31.21 13.00
CA ARG A 10 -9.24 -30.25 11.89
C ARG A 10 -9.41 -28.80 12.32
N ILE A 11 -9.61 -28.52 13.60
CA ILE A 11 -9.76 -27.17 14.13
C ILE A 11 -8.42 -26.75 14.75
N PHE A 12 -7.71 -25.88 14.07
CA PHE A 12 -6.44 -25.32 14.53
C PHE A 12 -6.65 -23.93 15.11
N ARG A 13 -6.01 -23.65 16.22
CA ARG A 13 -6.06 -22.34 16.85
C ARG A 13 -4.76 -21.60 16.57
N VAL A 14 -4.84 -20.47 15.93
CA VAL A 14 -3.77 -19.48 15.93
C VAL A 14 -4.14 -18.38 16.93
N PRO A 15 -3.16 -17.73 17.61
CA PRO A 15 -3.44 -16.62 18.53
C PRO A 15 -4.14 -15.48 17.76
N ASP A 16 -3.91 -14.26 18.03
CA ASP A 16 -4.46 -13.19 17.19
C ASP A 16 -3.88 -13.29 15.77
N TYR A 17 -4.75 -13.28 14.75
CA TYR A 17 -4.36 -13.50 13.37
C TYR A 17 -3.72 -12.28 12.70
N SER A 18 -3.95 -11.06 13.19
CA SER A 18 -3.39 -9.85 12.61
C SER A 18 -2.00 -9.52 13.17
N GLY A 19 -1.71 -9.91 14.42
CA GLY A 19 -0.51 -9.48 15.12
C GLY A 19 -0.53 -7.98 15.47
N ALA A 20 0.18 -7.58 16.52
CA ALA A 20 0.34 -6.17 16.89
C ALA A 20 1.54 -5.53 16.19
N THR A 21 2.56 -6.33 15.87
CA THR A 21 3.77 -5.91 15.15
C THR A 21 3.87 -6.62 13.79
N ARG A 22 4.79 -6.15 12.96
CA ARG A 22 5.06 -6.78 11.66
C ARG A 22 5.63 -8.18 11.82
N GLU A 23 6.47 -8.37 12.83
CA GLU A 23 7.08 -9.66 13.16
C GLU A 23 5.99 -10.66 13.58
N GLU A 24 5.10 -10.28 14.50
CA GLU A 24 3.98 -11.12 14.93
C GLU A 24 3.06 -11.47 13.75
N ARG A 25 2.77 -10.53 12.86
CA ARG A 25 1.99 -10.80 11.65
C ARG A 25 2.68 -11.83 10.76
N THR A 26 3.98 -11.68 10.55
CA THR A 26 4.78 -12.65 9.77
C THR A 26 4.71 -14.03 10.40
N GLU A 27 4.86 -14.15 11.71
CA GLU A 27 4.72 -15.41 12.42
C GLU A 27 3.34 -16.05 12.24
N ARG A 28 2.27 -15.25 12.26
CA ARG A 28 0.90 -15.78 12.03
C ARG A 28 0.73 -16.31 10.61
N ILE A 29 1.27 -15.60 9.62
CA ILE A 29 1.27 -16.08 8.23
C ILE A 29 2.00 -17.42 8.13
N GLN A 30 3.18 -17.53 8.73
CA GLN A 30 3.96 -18.79 8.74
C GLN A 30 3.23 -19.93 9.48
N GLN A 31 2.52 -19.65 10.57
CA GLN A 31 1.68 -20.64 11.25
C GLN A 31 0.55 -21.13 10.35
N ILE A 32 -0.13 -20.25 9.63
CA ILE A 32 -1.20 -20.62 8.70
C ILE A 32 -0.65 -21.52 7.58
N ILE A 33 0.48 -21.11 6.98
CA ILE A 33 1.17 -21.90 5.95
C ILE A 33 1.57 -23.28 6.50
N GLY A 34 2.16 -23.31 7.70
CA GLY A 34 2.56 -24.56 8.35
C GLY A 34 1.38 -25.51 8.60
N ILE A 35 0.25 -24.99 9.08
CA ILE A 35 -0.98 -25.77 9.27
C ILE A 35 -1.48 -26.34 7.94
N ALA A 36 -1.55 -25.51 6.89
CA ALA A 36 -1.99 -25.94 5.57
C ALA A 36 -1.09 -27.05 5.02
N SER A 37 0.22 -26.85 5.03
CA SER A 37 1.20 -27.80 4.48
C SER A 37 1.22 -29.12 5.25
N GLN A 38 1.20 -29.08 6.58
CA GLN A 38 1.24 -30.29 7.43
C GLN A 38 -0.02 -31.15 7.30
N ASN A 39 -1.14 -30.55 6.92
CA ASN A 39 -2.40 -31.25 6.75
C ASN A 39 -2.76 -31.55 5.28
N GLY A 40 -1.84 -31.26 4.36
CA GLY A 40 -2.04 -31.53 2.94
C GLY A 40 -3.12 -30.67 2.29
N TYR A 41 -3.37 -29.48 2.83
CA TYR A 41 -4.26 -28.51 2.20
C TYR A 41 -3.50 -27.78 1.08
N ASP A 42 -4.16 -27.53 -0.01
CA ASP A 42 -3.63 -26.85 -1.21
C ASP A 42 -4.11 -25.40 -1.34
N SER A 43 -5.08 -25.00 -0.51
CA SER A 43 -5.75 -23.71 -0.64
C SER A 43 -6.07 -23.11 0.72
N VAL A 44 -6.12 -21.77 0.77
CA VAL A 44 -6.49 -21.00 1.95
C VAL A 44 -7.57 -19.99 1.59
N PHE A 45 -8.67 -19.97 2.35
CA PHE A 45 -9.72 -18.98 2.31
C PHE A 45 -9.71 -18.18 3.62
N ALA A 46 -9.37 -16.90 3.54
CA ALA A 46 -9.20 -16.06 4.72
C ALA A 46 -10.52 -15.49 5.30
N GLY A 47 -11.65 -15.74 4.65
CA GLY A 47 -12.94 -15.20 5.08
C GLY A 47 -13.09 -13.72 4.71
N TYR A 48 -13.49 -12.88 5.67
CA TYR A 48 -13.81 -11.47 5.46
C TYR A 48 -12.95 -10.56 6.36
N GLY A 49 -12.47 -9.47 5.77
CA GLY A 49 -11.75 -8.44 6.51
C GLY A 49 -10.31 -8.82 6.92
N PHE A 50 -9.63 -7.90 7.57
CA PHE A 50 -8.29 -8.09 8.13
C PHE A 50 -7.29 -8.72 7.14
N MET A 51 -6.78 -9.92 7.45
CA MET A 51 -5.78 -10.60 6.60
C MET A 51 -6.34 -11.06 5.24
N ALA A 52 -7.65 -11.06 5.01
CA ALA A 52 -8.24 -11.35 3.71
C ALA A 52 -7.85 -10.32 2.63
N GLU A 53 -7.47 -9.10 3.06
CA GLU A 53 -7.02 -8.00 2.21
C GLU A 53 -5.51 -7.73 2.37
N ASP A 54 -4.76 -8.65 2.97
CA ASP A 54 -3.34 -8.51 3.25
C ASP A 54 -2.49 -9.07 2.09
N GLU A 55 -1.90 -8.18 1.30
CA GLU A 55 -1.01 -8.54 0.18
C GLU A 55 0.17 -9.41 0.64
N GLU A 56 0.74 -9.15 1.83
CA GLU A 56 1.90 -9.90 2.33
C GLU A 56 1.51 -11.35 2.64
N MET A 57 0.31 -11.57 3.19
CA MET A 57 -0.22 -12.92 3.42
C MET A 57 -0.43 -13.67 2.11
N VAL A 58 -1.09 -13.04 1.15
CA VAL A 58 -1.38 -13.69 -0.13
C VAL A 58 -0.09 -14.04 -0.86
N ARG A 59 0.89 -13.15 -0.88
CA ARG A 59 2.20 -13.43 -1.47
C ARG A 59 2.91 -14.59 -0.78
N ALA A 60 2.91 -14.62 0.54
CA ALA A 60 3.54 -15.70 1.29
C ALA A 60 2.88 -17.07 1.02
N LEU A 61 1.55 -17.10 0.82
CA LEU A 61 0.83 -18.31 0.41
C LEU A 61 1.22 -18.73 -1.01
N GLU A 62 1.26 -17.78 -1.95
CA GLU A 62 1.69 -18.03 -3.34
C GLU A 62 3.13 -18.58 -3.38
N ASP A 63 4.05 -17.97 -2.63
CA ASP A 63 5.45 -18.39 -2.52
C ASP A 63 5.59 -19.79 -1.91
N ALA A 64 4.67 -20.18 -1.03
CA ALA A 64 4.59 -21.51 -0.44
C ALA A 64 3.89 -22.55 -1.33
N GLY A 65 3.43 -22.16 -2.53
CA GLY A 65 2.71 -23.02 -3.45
C GLY A 65 1.26 -23.31 -3.07
N LEU A 66 0.68 -22.50 -2.16
CA LEU A 66 -0.71 -22.58 -1.73
C LEU A 66 -1.57 -21.62 -2.55
N CYS A 67 -2.75 -22.07 -2.94
CA CYS A 67 -3.72 -21.23 -3.62
C CYS A 67 -4.46 -20.35 -2.61
N PHE A 68 -4.41 -19.02 -2.76
CA PHE A 68 -5.32 -18.13 -2.05
C PHE A 68 -6.66 -18.08 -2.78
N ILE A 69 -7.75 -18.42 -2.09
CA ILE A 69 -9.11 -18.32 -2.66
C ILE A 69 -9.55 -16.86 -2.56
N GLY A 70 -9.18 -16.07 -3.55
CA GLY A 70 -9.40 -14.63 -3.64
C GLY A 70 -8.49 -13.98 -4.70
N PRO A 71 -8.41 -12.65 -4.72
CA PRO A 71 -7.50 -11.92 -5.61
C PRO A 71 -6.03 -12.25 -5.29
N GLY A 72 -5.20 -12.44 -6.31
CA GLY A 72 -3.75 -12.64 -6.14
C GLY A 72 -3.05 -11.42 -5.52
N SER A 73 -1.86 -11.61 -4.98
CA SER A 73 -1.10 -10.58 -4.23
C SER A 73 -0.91 -9.29 -5.04
N ARG A 74 -0.61 -9.41 -6.34
CA ARG A 74 -0.48 -8.25 -7.24
C ARG A 74 -1.78 -7.45 -7.34
N THR A 75 -2.93 -8.13 -7.45
CA THR A 75 -4.24 -7.49 -7.54
C THR A 75 -4.60 -6.82 -6.21
N GLN A 76 -4.35 -7.51 -5.09
CA GLN A 76 -4.61 -6.93 -3.77
C GLN A 76 -3.77 -5.68 -3.51
N ARG A 77 -2.50 -5.68 -3.91
CA ARG A 77 -1.64 -4.51 -3.80
C ARG A 77 -2.19 -3.32 -4.59
N GLY A 78 -2.52 -3.53 -5.88
CA GLY A 78 -3.03 -2.46 -6.74
C GLY A 78 -4.40 -1.94 -6.32
N ALA A 79 -5.30 -2.82 -5.83
CA ALA A 79 -6.63 -2.42 -5.36
C ALA A 79 -6.65 -1.87 -3.93
N GLY A 80 -5.72 -2.32 -3.07
CA GLY A 80 -5.63 -1.89 -1.67
C GLY A 80 -5.11 -0.47 -1.51
N ARG A 81 -4.29 0.01 -2.42
CA ARG A 81 -3.84 1.39 -2.48
C ARG A 81 -4.86 2.25 -3.23
N LYS A 82 -5.57 3.10 -2.51
CA LYS A 82 -6.68 3.91 -3.07
C LYS A 82 -6.25 4.80 -4.23
N ASP A 83 -5.05 5.35 -4.18
CA ASP A 83 -4.44 6.16 -5.23
C ASP A 83 -4.13 5.33 -6.49
N GLU A 84 -3.53 4.14 -6.35
CA GLU A 84 -3.26 3.23 -7.45
C GLU A 84 -4.56 2.69 -8.07
N ALA A 85 -5.52 2.28 -7.23
CA ALA A 85 -6.82 1.82 -7.69
C ALA A 85 -7.57 2.89 -8.51
N LYS A 86 -7.50 4.14 -8.06
CA LYS A 86 -8.11 5.28 -8.76
C LYS A 86 -7.43 5.57 -10.10
N ARG A 87 -6.09 5.54 -10.15
CA ARG A 87 -5.33 5.69 -11.40
C ARG A 87 -5.70 4.59 -12.40
N THR A 88 -5.68 3.33 -11.96
CA THR A 88 -6.06 2.18 -12.79
C THR A 88 -7.49 2.30 -13.31
N ALA A 89 -8.44 2.73 -12.47
CA ALA A 89 -9.82 2.96 -12.90
C ALA A 89 -9.90 4.02 -14.01
N LEU A 90 -9.18 5.13 -13.88
CA LEU A 90 -9.13 6.19 -14.90
C LEU A 90 -8.49 5.69 -16.21
N GLU A 91 -7.41 4.92 -16.14
CA GLU A 91 -6.72 4.33 -17.31
C GLU A 91 -7.64 3.42 -18.14
N VAL A 92 -8.54 2.69 -17.48
CA VAL A 92 -9.52 1.81 -18.16
C VAL A 92 -10.86 2.49 -18.45
N GLY A 93 -10.95 3.82 -18.26
CA GLY A 93 -12.13 4.62 -18.58
C GLY A 93 -13.28 4.50 -17.58
N VAL A 94 -13.03 3.99 -16.37
CA VAL A 94 -13.99 3.97 -15.28
C VAL A 94 -13.99 5.33 -14.57
N SER A 95 -15.16 5.94 -14.42
CA SER A 95 -15.31 7.19 -13.69
C SER A 95 -15.05 7.01 -12.19
N VAL A 96 -14.32 7.95 -11.60
CA VAL A 96 -13.99 7.95 -10.18
C VAL A 96 -14.51 9.25 -9.52
N ILE A 97 -14.72 9.18 -8.22
CA ILE A 97 -15.08 10.37 -7.44
C ILE A 97 -13.89 11.34 -7.46
N PRO A 98 -14.13 12.66 -7.71
CA PRO A 98 -13.10 13.68 -7.58
C PRO A 98 -12.45 13.64 -6.18
N GLY A 99 -11.16 13.87 -6.12
CA GLY A 99 -10.40 13.85 -4.86
C GLY A 99 -8.99 14.38 -5.04
N CYS A 100 -8.36 14.72 -3.92
CA CYS A 100 -6.97 15.15 -3.88
C CYS A 100 -6.08 13.91 -3.68
N ASP A 101 -5.38 13.53 -4.73
CA ASP A 101 -4.46 12.40 -4.70
C ASP A 101 -3.01 12.94 -4.60
N ASN A 102 -2.13 12.14 -4.00
CA ASN A 102 -0.68 12.43 -3.93
C ASN A 102 -0.32 13.78 -3.28
N VAL A 103 -1.14 14.31 -2.37
CA VAL A 103 -0.91 15.63 -1.77
C VAL A 103 0.46 15.73 -1.09
N THR A 104 0.92 14.68 -0.43
CA THR A 104 2.24 14.63 0.20
C THR A 104 3.37 14.71 -0.82
N SER A 105 3.26 13.96 -1.92
CA SER A 105 4.23 14.02 -3.03
C SER A 105 4.24 15.39 -3.68
N LEU A 106 3.08 16.00 -3.88
CA LEU A 106 2.96 17.36 -4.43
C LEU A 106 3.55 18.40 -3.48
N THR A 107 3.34 18.25 -2.16
CA THR A 107 3.97 19.13 -1.15
C THR A 107 5.49 19.05 -1.22
N LEU A 108 6.04 17.84 -1.30
CA LEU A 108 7.48 17.64 -1.46
C LEU A 108 7.98 18.28 -2.75
N LEU A 109 7.27 18.11 -3.87
CA LEU A 109 7.63 18.66 -5.17
C LEU A 109 7.52 20.18 -5.24
N ALA A 110 6.71 20.81 -4.41
CA ALA A 110 6.68 22.27 -4.29
C ALA A 110 8.04 22.84 -3.81
N GLY A 111 8.71 22.13 -2.91
CA GLY A 111 10.07 22.47 -2.44
C GLY A 111 11.20 21.90 -3.32
N TYR A 112 10.97 20.74 -3.95
CA TYR A 112 11.96 19.96 -4.70
C TYR A 112 11.41 19.58 -6.09
N PRO A 113 11.33 20.52 -7.03
CA PRO A 113 10.49 20.42 -8.23
C PRO A 113 11.05 19.54 -9.36
N ASN A 114 12.17 18.86 -9.15
CA ASN A 114 12.78 18.03 -10.18
C ASN A 114 13.67 16.92 -9.59
N GLU A 115 14.07 15.97 -10.43
CA GLU A 115 14.90 14.82 -10.06
C GLU A 115 16.21 15.21 -9.36
N SER A 116 16.89 16.22 -9.89
CA SER A 116 18.16 16.72 -9.33
C SER A 116 17.98 17.23 -7.90
N ALA A 117 16.86 17.89 -7.62
CA ALA A 117 16.51 18.36 -6.27
C ALA A 117 16.21 17.20 -5.33
N LEU A 118 15.45 16.19 -5.78
CA LEU A 118 15.18 14.98 -5.00
C LEU A 118 16.45 14.19 -4.69
N VAL A 119 17.36 14.03 -5.67
CA VAL A 119 18.65 13.37 -5.46
C VAL A 119 19.52 14.11 -4.43
N LYS A 120 19.56 15.45 -4.50
CA LYS A 120 20.27 16.27 -3.50
C LYS A 120 19.65 16.14 -2.12
N LEU A 121 18.33 16.11 -2.02
CA LEU A 121 17.61 15.90 -0.77
C LEU A 121 17.96 14.52 -0.17
N CYS A 122 17.89 13.46 -0.96
CA CYS A 122 18.27 12.11 -0.49
C CYS A 122 19.69 12.06 0.05
N LYS A 123 20.64 12.68 -0.64
CA LYS A 123 22.03 12.76 -0.18
C LYS A 123 22.19 13.55 1.13
N LYS A 124 21.46 14.67 1.24
CA LYS A 124 21.51 15.55 2.42
C LYS A 124 20.94 14.83 3.67
N GLU A 125 19.82 14.16 3.53
CA GLU A 125 19.09 13.50 4.62
C GLU A 125 19.51 12.01 4.77
N GLY A 126 20.43 11.52 3.95
CA GLY A 126 20.90 10.14 3.99
C GLY A 126 19.80 9.12 3.66
N LEU A 127 18.87 9.45 2.78
CA LEU A 127 17.75 8.59 2.43
C LEU A 127 18.16 7.55 1.39
N ASP A 128 17.80 6.30 1.63
CA ASP A 128 18.10 5.17 0.76
C ASP A 128 16.91 4.91 -0.18
N VAL A 129 17.01 5.38 -1.41
CA VAL A 129 16.10 5.06 -2.50
C VAL A 129 16.82 4.12 -3.45
N LYS A 130 16.12 3.13 -4.00
CA LYS A 130 16.69 2.13 -4.91
C LYS A 130 17.55 2.77 -5.99
N ASP A 131 18.75 2.24 -6.19
CA ASP A 131 19.71 2.74 -7.18
C ASP A 131 19.07 2.87 -8.57
N GLY A 132 19.30 4.00 -9.21
CA GLY A 132 18.79 4.30 -10.54
C GLY A 132 17.32 4.73 -10.59
N PHE A 133 16.51 4.49 -9.56
CA PHE A 133 15.08 4.79 -9.59
C PHE A 133 14.79 6.28 -9.79
N LEU A 134 15.51 7.16 -9.08
CA LEU A 134 15.33 8.61 -9.21
C LEU A 134 15.80 9.15 -10.57
N SER A 135 16.68 8.43 -11.27
CA SER A 135 17.22 8.81 -12.58
C SER A 135 16.52 8.12 -13.74
N ASP A 136 15.56 7.24 -13.49
CA ASP A 136 14.82 6.54 -14.52
C ASP A 136 13.80 7.50 -15.17
N ALA A 137 14.01 7.85 -16.44
CA ALA A 137 13.15 8.77 -17.18
C ALA A 137 11.73 8.20 -17.44
N THR A 138 11.52 6.90 -17.28
CA THR A 138 10.20 6.26 -17.44
C THR A 138 9.31 6.36 -16.20
N VAL A 139 9.90 6.69 -15.04
CA VAL A 139 9.18 6.83 -13.78
C VAL A 139 8.68 8.26 -13.62
N PRO A 140 7.38 8.47 -13.37
CA PRO A 140 6.81 9.79 -13.09
C PRO A 140 7.51 10.47 -11.91
N LEU A 141 7.60 11.81 -11.95
CA LEU A 141 8.25 12.58 -10.89
C LEU A 141 7.52 12.44 -9.55
N GLU A 142 6.19 12.31 -9.57
CA GLU A 142 5.38 12.07 -8.38
C GLU A 142 5.70 10.73 -7.72
N ASP A 143 5.90 9.67 -8.49
CA ASP A 143 6.28 8.35 -7.96
C ASP A 143 7.70 8.37 -7.38
N LYS A 144 8.60 9.18 -7.96
CA LYS A 144 9.94 9.42 -7.39
C LYS A 144 9.84 10.16 -6.05
N ALA A 145 8.99 11.17 -5.95
CA ALA A 145 8.73 11.89 -4.70
C ALA A 145 8.14 10.96 -3.64
N GLU A 146 7.20 10.10 -4.02
CA GLU A 146 6.64 9.09 -3.12
C GLU A 146 7.72 8.13 -2.57
N ALA A 147 8.63 7.65 -3.42
CA ALA A 147 9.72 6.79 -2.98
C ALA A 147 10.65 7.49 -1.97
N VAL A 148 10.91 8.80 -2.17
CA VAL A 148 11.68 9.61 -1.22
C VAL A 148 10.95 9.76 0.11
N LEU A 149 9.64 10.00 0.09
CA LEU A 149 8.80 10.07 1.28
C LEU A 149 8.80 8.74 2.04
N GLN A 150 8.63 7.61 1.37
CA GLN A 150 8.67 6.30 2.01
C GLN A 150 10.03 6.04 2.70
N ALA A 151 11.14 6.43 2.05
CA ALA A 151 12.46 6.33 2.65
C ALA A 151 12.61 7.23 3.89
N SER A 152 12.01 8.44 3.87
CA SER A 152 12.05 9.36 5.01
C SER A 152 11.22 8.86 6.19
N TYR A 153 10.02 8.32 5.94
CA TYR A 153 9.16 7.73 6.97
C TYR A 153 9.85 6.55 7.67
N GLY A 154 10.55 5.72 6.90
CA GLY A 154 11.36 4.62 7.46
C GLY A 154 12.46 5.08 8.43
N LYS A 155 12.88 6.35 8.35
CA LYS A 155 13.90 6.98 9.21
C LYS A 155 13.31 7.96 10.23
N GLY A 156 12.00 8.18 10.23
CA GLY A 156 11.34 9.16 11.09
C GLY A 156 11.73 10.61 10.78
N ILE A 157 12.00 10.93 9.50
CA ILE A 157 12.41 12.26 9.04
C ILE A 157 11.24 12.93 8.35
N ASP A 158 10.84 14.11 8.83
CA ASP A 158 9.85 14.95 8.17
C ASP A 158 10.53 15.85 7.13
N LEU A 159 10.08 15.77 5.87
CA LEU A 159 10.67 16.50 4.74
C LEU A 159 9.95 17.82 4.42
N PHE A 160 8.81 18.06 5.02
CA PHE A 160 8.04 19.30 4.94
C PHE A 160 7.24 19.52 6.23
N SER A 161 6.80 20.73 6.48
CA SER A 161 6.00 21.11 7.64
C SER A 161 4.51 20.85 7.41
N ILE A 162 3.73 20.85 8.50
CA ILE A 162 2.26 20.79 8.45
C ILE A 162 1.69 22.01 7.72
N GLU A 163 2.33 23.17 7.85
CA GLU A 163 1.95 24.40 7.18
C GLU A 163 2.06 24.25 5.65
N GLU A 164 3.18 23.71 5.16
CA GLU A 164 3.39 23.45 3.72
C GLU A 164 2.36 22.46 3.19
N LEU A 165 2.11 21.36 3.91
CA LEU A 165 1.07 20.40 3.57
C LEU A 165 -0.32 21.04 3.53
N THR A 166 -0.64 21.92 4.50
CA THR A 166 -1.92 22.62 4.56
C THR A 166 -2.11 23.54 3.36
N VAL A 167 -1.05 24.21 2.94
CA VAL A 167 -1.09 25.08 1.72
C VAL A 167 -1.40 24.22 0.50
N GLU A 168 -0.73 23.08 0.34
CA GLU A 168 -0.96 22.21 -0.82
C GLU A 168 -2.37 21.61 -0.82
N ILE A 169 -2.87 21.16 0.33
CA ILE A 169 -4.26 20.67 0.47
C ILE A 169 -5.24 21.75 -0.01
N ARG A 170 -5.07 23.02 0.42
CA ARG A 170 -5.95 24.12 -0.01
C ARG A 170 -5.87 24.36 -1.50
N ASN A 171 -4.68 24.30 -2.10
CA ASN A 171 -4.50 24.45 -3.54
C ASN A 171 -5.24 23.35 -4.32
N GLN A 172 -5.11 22.09 -3.88
CA GLN A 172 -5.79 20.95 -4.51
C GLN A 172 -7.31 21.02 -4.36
N VAL A 173 -7.82 21.43 -3.20
CA VAL A 173 -9.26 21.64 -2.96
C VAL A 173 -9.79 22.76 -3.85
N ALA A 174 -9.06 23.88 -3.96
CA ALA A 174 -9.45 24.99 -4.82
C ALA A 174 -9.49 24.58 -6.30
N LYS A 175 -8.49 23.81 -6.77
CA LYS A 175 -8.47 23.26 -8.13
C LYS A 175 -9.68 22.34 -8.37
N MET A 176 -9.92 21.40 -7.45
CA MET A 176 -11.05 20.48 -7.55
C MET A 176 -12.38 21.22 -7.56
N ALA A 177 -12.56 22.27 -6.74
CA ALA A 177 -13.78 23.09 -6.74
C ALA A 177 -13.98 23.83 -8.07
N ALA A 178 -12.89 24.25 -8.73
CA ALA A 178 -12.95 24.88 -10.05
C ALA A 178 -13.30 23.87 -11.16
N ASP A 179 -12.72 22.67 -11.09
CA ASP A 179 -12.95 21.60 -12.07
C ASP A 179 -14.37 20.97 -11.95
N TYR A 180 -14.94 21.00 -10.75
CA TYR A 180 -16.26 20.41 -10.45
C TYR A 180 -17.19 21.38 -9.72
N PRO A 181 -17.59 22.49 -10.36
CA PRO A 181 -18.37 23.58 -9.70
C PRO A 181 -19.76 23.16 -9.22
N ALA A 182 -20.32 22.08 -9.76
CA ALA A 182 -21.61 21.54 -9.33
C ALA A 182 -21.51 20.55 -8.14
N SER A 183 -20.31 20.17 -7.73
CA SER A 183 -20.10 19.27 -6.62
C SER A 183 -20.08 20.04 -5.29
N ARG A 184 -20.74 19.49 -4.27
CA ARG A 184 -20.56 19.97 -2.89
C ARG A 184 -19.29 19.34 -2.33
N ILE A 185 -18.23 20.12 -2.32
CA ILE A 185 -16.94 19.77 -1.76
C ILE A 185 -16.83 20.35 -0.36
#